data_753244568e7fc9e0dedb7d13ab70ccb8
#
_entry.id   753244568e7fc9e0dedb7d13ab70ccb8
#
_cell.length_a   1.000
_cell.length_b   1.000
_cell.length_c   1.000
_cell.angle_alpha   90.00
_cell.angle_beta   90.00
_cell.angle_gamma   90.00
#
_symmetry.space_group_name_H-M   'P 1'
#
loop_
_entity.id
_entity.type
_entity.pdbx_description
1 polymer ?
#
loop_
_entity_poly.entity_id
_entity_poly.type
_entity_poly.pdbx_seq_one_letter_code
_entity_poly.pdbx_strand_id
1 'polypeptide(L)'
;VSKQNTTPYVHLDLRKQIYMECKSMAKYALAKGKAVPVDAIKNIETFEDYSLVGKEVMAYPQIRTDIDIAGLIDAHGLLARLIEPATPQTVLLLHVEQKAETAFRFLGPVSLIRQLMLAAVISLLIFTSLMASPFIDGAKLAQDVLAADGIEQLARLFFYIGAAGLGASFTALYTANEYISKGTYDPCYQSSYWIRFLLGIIAGLLLSLLISEQSMMNDGMLSKGIVRPLLAILGGFSADLFYTFLNRMVETFKSLFETNAQNMLDAKAKLSELEAKAKFSELEAKAKRSELEVERLVKLMQQPSGAEADLAQVKQIKDVLGNIIQAKQAS
;
A
#
# COMPACT_ATOMS: atom_id res chain seq x y z
N VAL A 1 36.00 16.19 2.21
CA VAL A 1 36.31 15.54 0.94
C VAL A 1 35.33 14.35 0.85
N SER A 2 34.21 14.62 0.21
CA SER A 2 33.16 13.63 -0.06
C SER A 2 33.69 12.63 -1.10
N LYS A 3 33.95 11.38 -0.68
CA LYS A 3 34.11 10.28 -1.63
C LYS A 3 32.71 10.01 -2.21
N GLN A 4 32.45 10.52 -3.40
CA GLN A 4 31.36 10.07 -4.22
C GLN A 4 31.52 8.55 -4.46
N ASN A 5 30.63 7.76 -3.85
CA ASN A 5 30.38 6.38 -4.23
C ASN A 5 29.67 6.39 -5.60
N THR A 6 30.43 6.70 -6.65
CA THR A 6 30.00 6.46 -8.01
C THR A 6 30.07 4.96 -8.23
N THR A 7 28.91 4.35 -8.49
CA THR A 7 28.82 2.99 -9.01
C THR A 7 29.82 2.82 -10.16
N PRO A 8 30.66 1.76 -10.17
CA PRO A 8 31.77 1.62 -11.11
C PRO A 8 31.39 1.47 -12.58
N TYR A 9 30.12 1.62 -12.92
CA TYR A 9 29.56 1.36 -14.25
C TYR A 9 29.34 2.60 -15.13
N VAL A 10 29.49 3.82 -14.61
CA VAL A 10 29.02 5.04 -15.29
C VAL A 10 29.95 5.54 -16.39
N HIS A 11 31.16 5.03 -16.52
CA HIS A 11 32.15 5.53 -17.50
C HIS A 11 32.92 4.45 -18.26
N LEU A 12 32.34 3.24 -18.45
CA LEU A 12 32.94 2.29 -19.38
C LEU A 12 32.55 2.67 -20.81
N ASP A 13 33.57 2.78 -21.69
CA ASP A 13 33.34 2.83 -23.13
C ASP A 13 32.45 1.66 -23.56
N LEU A 14 31.40 1.90 -24.32
CA LEU A 14 30.40 0.90 -24.74
C LEU A 14 31.07 -0.38 -25.29
N ARG A 15 32.15 -0.24 -26.03
CA ARG A 15 32.94 -1.37 -26.57
C ARG A 15 33.50 -2.25 -25.45
N LYS A 16 34.05 -1.61 -24.41
CA LYS A 16 34.60 -2.30 -23.26
C LYS A 16 33.51 -2.98 -22.41
N GLN A 17 32.35 -2.37 -22.35
CA GLN A 17 31.20 -2.95 -21.68
C GLN A 17 30.75 -4.23 -22.39
N ILE A 18 30.50 -4.20 -23.71
CA ILE A 18 30.11 -5.36 -24.54
C ILE A 18 31.16 -6.48 -24.41
N TYR A 19 32.43 -6.14 -24.47
CA TYR A 19 33.52 -7.12 -24.29
C TYR A 19 33.46 -7.81 -22.90
N MET A 20 33.30 -7.03 -21.85
CA MET A 20 33.21 -7.57 -20.47
C MET A 20 31.96 -8.42 -20.27
N GLU A 21 30.85 -8.05 -20.87
CA GLU A 21 29.62 -8.85 -20.88
C GLU A 21 29.85 -10.18 -21.61
N CYS A 22 30.42 -10.17 -22.84
CA CYS A 22 30.75 -11.38 -23.62
C CYS A 22 31.65 -12.33 -22.82
N LYS A 23 32.73 -11.81 -22.26
CA LYS A 23 33.70 -12.60 -21.48
C LYS A 23 33.04 -13.21 -20.24
N SER A 24 32.16 -12.46 -19.56
CA SER A 24 31.45 -12.94 -18.38
C SER A 24 30.40 -13.99 -18.75
N MET A 25 29.63 -13.76 -19.84
CA MET A 25 28.65 -14.72 -20.36
C MET A 25 29.30 -16.04 -20.80
N ALA A 26 30.43 -16.00 -21.52
CA ALA A 26 31.15 -17.19 -21.93
C ALA A 26 31.60 -18.04 -20.72
N LYS A 27 32.16 -17.41 -19.68
CA LYS A 27 32.54 -18.07 -18.43
C LYS A 27 31.33 -18.65 -17.69
N TYR A 28 30.23 -17.91 -17.63
CA TYR A 28 28.99 -18.37 -17.01
C TYR A 28 28.40 -19.59 -17.73
N ALA A 29 28.36 -19.55 -19.07
CA ALA A 29 27.89 -20.67 -19.89
C ALA A 29 28.74 -21.93 -19.67
N LEU A 30 30.06 -21.80 -19.67
CA LEU A 30 30.99 -22.91 -19.38
C LEU A 30 30.79 -23.46 -17.96
N ALA A 31 30.63 -22.58 -16.96
CA ALA A 31 30.38 -22.99 -15.59
C ALA A 31 29.04 -23.75 -15.42
N LYS A 32 28.06 -23.48 -16.31
CA LYS A 32 26.77 -24.19 -16.38
C LYS A 32 26.81 -25.43 -17.28
N GLY A 33 27.99 -25.80 -17.82
CA GLY A 33 28.14 -26.96 -18.72
C GLY A 33 27.56 -26.75 -20.11
N LYS A 34 27.24 -25.50 -20.51
CA LYS A 34 26.75 -25.18 -21.86
C LYS A 34 27.91 -25.05 -22.84
N ALA A 35 27.77 -25.59 -24.04
CA ALA A 35 28.78 -25.47 -25.08
C ALA A 35 28.79 -24.04 -25.64
N VAL A 36 29.95 -23.37 -25.55
CA VAL A 36 30.13 -22.02 -26.08
C VAL A 36 30.59 -22.12 -27.55
N PRO A 37 29.98 -21.39 -28.51
CA PRO A 37 30.38 -21.38 -29.91
C PRO A 37 31.81 -20.91 -30.05
N VAL A 38 32.61 -21.61 -30.91
CA VAL A 38 34.02 -21.30 -31.14
C VAL A 38 34.20 -19.91 -31.73
N ASP A 39 33.30 -19.51 -32.62
CA ASP A 39 33.31 -18.16 -33.23
C ASP A 39 33.16 -17.04 -32.19
N ALA A 40 32.32 -17.25 -31.20
CA ALA A 40 32.16 -16.28 -30.10
C ALA A 40 33.44 -16.15 -29.25
N ILE A 41 34.12 -17.27 -28.97
CA ILE A 41 35.42 -17.26 -28.27
C ILE A 41 36.47 -16.53 -29.08
N LYS A 42 36.58 -16.84 -30.39
CA LYS A 42 37.53 -16.21 -31.29
C LYS A 42 37.35 -14.70 -31.35
N ASN A 43 36.10 -14.23 -31.45
CA ASN A 43 35.79 -12.80 -31.48
C ASN A 43 36.18 -12.09 -30.17
N ILE A 44 35.99 -12.75 -29.02
CA ILE A 44 36.38 -12.21 -27.71
C ILE A 44 37.92 -12.14 -27.60
N GLU A 45 38.64 -13.19 -27.98
CA GLU A 45 40.09 -13.26 -27.91
C GLU A 45 40.74 -12.22 -28.86
N THR A 46 40.26 -12.09 -30.09
CA THR A 46 40.70 -11.07 -31.03
C THR A 46 40.60 -9.68 -30.43
N PHE A 47 39.51 -9.37 -29.76
CA PHE A 47 39.34 -8.06 -29.11
C PHE A 47 40.27 -7.88 -27.90
N GLU A 48 40.54 -8.95 -27.13
CA GLU A 48 41.47 -8.92 -25.98
C GLU A 48 42.90 -8.61 -26.42
N ASP A 49 43.39 -9.26 -27.49
CA ASP A 49 44.73 -9.03 -28.02
C ASP A 49 44.93 -7.59 -28.49
N TYR A 50 43.94 -7.01 -29.19
CA TYR A 50 43.99 -5.59 -29.57
C TYR A 50 43.96 -4.64 -28.38
N SER A 51 43.22 -4.98 -27.30
CA SER A 51 43.16 -4.17 -26.10
C SER A 51 44.49 -4.18 -25.31
N LEU A 52 45.24 -5.27 -25.35
CA LEU A 52 46.55 -5.39 -24.72
C LEU A 52 47.63 -4.64 -25.51
N VAL A 53 47.65 -4.74 -26.85
CA VAL A 53 48.56 -4.03 -27.73
C VAL A 53 48.38 -2.51 -27.61
N GLY A 54 47.17 -2.03 -27.41
CA GLY A 54 46.88 -0.61 -27.22
C GLY A 54 47.45 0.01 -25.93
N LYS A 55 47.81 -0.81 -24.94
CA LYS A 55 48.45 -0.32 -23.69
C LYS A 55 49.96 -0.11 -23.81
N GLU A 56 50.64 -0.82 -24.72
CA GLU A 56 52.10 -0.67 -24.92
C GLU A 56 52.45 0.43 -25.94
N VAL A 57 51.52 0.83 -26.81
CA VAL A 57 51.75 1.85 -27.86
C VAL A 57 51.13 3.20 -27.42
N MET A 58 51.56 3.75 -26.31
CA MET A 58 51.21 5.11 -25.87
C MET A 58 52.00 6.23 -26.60
N ALA A 59 52.52 6.02 -27.80
CA ALA A 59 53.31 7.03 -28.50
C ALA A 59 52.59 7.78 -29.61
N TYR A 60 51.52 7.23 -30.21
CA TYR A 60 50.73 7.92 -31.25
C TYR A 60 49.26 7.48 -31.23
N PRO A 61 48.30 8.36 -31.01
CA PRO A 61 46.88 8.05 -31.07
C PRO A 61 46.39 8.09 -32.55
N GLN A 62 46.84 7.19 -33.37
CA GLN A 62 46.14 6.86 -34.62
C GLN A 62 45.15 5.76 -34.23
N ILE A 63 43.97 6.18 -33.89
CA ILE A 63 42.82 5.32 -33.63
C ILE A 63 42.59 4.49 -34.88
N ARG A 64 43.00 3.21 -34.89
CA ARG A 64 42.49 2.24 -35.84
C ARG A 64 41.01 2.04 -35.55
N THR A 65 40.18 2.75 -36.30
CA THR A 65 38.70 2.73 -36.21
C THR A 65 38.11 1.44 -36.81
N ASP A 66 38.92 0.49 -37.26
CA ASP A 66 38.49 -0.74 -37.94
C ASP A 66 38.53 -1.99 -37.08
N ILE A 67 38.42 -1.88 -35.75
CA ILE A 67 38.15 -3.07 -34.94
C ILE A 67 36.72 -3.49 -35.25
N ASP A 68 36.56 -4.66 -35.82
CA ASP A 68 35.24 -5.22 -36.15
C ASP A 68 34.38 -5.43 -34.93
N ILE A 69 33.66 -4.37 -34.57
CA ILE A 69 32.68 -4.40 -33.49
C ILE A 69 31.53 -5.35 -33.87
N ALA A 70 31.27 -5.57 -35.15
CA ALA A 70 30.20 -6.42 -35.64
C ALA A 70 30.37 -7.85 -35.12
N GLY A 71 31.58 -8.41 -35.18
CA GLY A 71 31.87 -9.73 -34.65
C GLY A 71 31.65 -9.83 -33.13
N LEU A 72 31.95 -8.74 -32.38
CA LEU A 72 31.71 -8.72 -30.92
C LEU A 72 30.21 -8.60 -30.58
N ILE A 73 29.45 -7.83 -31.39
CA ILE A 73 27.99 -7.72 -31.25
C ILE A 73 27.31 -9.04 -31.58
N ASP A 74 27.74 -9.73 -32.65
CA ASP A 74 27.23 -11.05 -33.00
C ASP A 74 27.52 -12.08 -31.88
N ALA A 75 28.75 -12.09 -31.36
CA ALA A 75 29.12 -12.93 -30.23
C ALA A 75 28.25 -12.63 -28.99
N HIS A 76 27.99 -11.35 -28.69
CA HIS A 76 27.12 -10.94 -27.61
C HIS A 76 25.70 -11.48 -27.79
N GLY A 77 25.12 -11.36 -29.00
CA GLY A 77 23.78 -11.87 -29.31
C GLY A 77 23.66 -13.39 -29.15
N LEU A 78 24.69 -14.14 -29.64
CA LEU A 78 24.74 -15.61 -29.49
C LEU A 78 24.87 -16.02 -28.03
N LEU A 79 25.75 -15.37 -27.27
CA LEU A 79 25.96 -15.67 -25.86
C LEU A 79 24.76 -15.28 -25.00
N ALA A 80 24.09 -14.15 -25.28
CA ALA A 80 22.90 -13.74 -24.57
C ALA A 80 21.77 -14.77 -24.68
N ARG A 81 21.53 -15.33 -25.85
CA ARG A 81 20.58 -16.44 -26.05
C ARG A 81 21.01 -17.73 -25.33
N LEU A 82 22.30 -17.99 -25.31
CA LEU A 82 22.82 -19.22 -24.68
C LEU A 82 22.63 -19.20 -23.16
N ILE A 83 22.75 -18.03 -22.52
CA ILE A 83 22.64 -17.92 -21.06
C ILE A 83 21.20 -17.81 -20.54
N GLU A 84 20.21 -17.69 -21.42
CA GLU A 84 18.80 -17.60 -20.97
C GLU A 84 18.44 -18.66 -19.91
N PRO A 85 17.68 -18.26 -18.85
CA PRO A 85 16.98 -17.00 -18.61
C PRO A 85 17.85 -15.88 -17.98
N ALA A 86 19.17 -16.08 -17.80
CA ALA A 86 20.05 -15.08 -17.20
C ALA A 86 20.26 -13.88 -18.16
N THR A 87 20.40 -12.68 -17.57
CA THR A 87 20.68 -11.47 -18.36
C THR A 87 22.17 -11.16 -18.39
N PRO A 88 22.69 -10.57 -19.48
CA PRO A 88 24.11 -10.20 -19.60
C PRO A 88 24.59 -9.33 -18.45
N GLN A 89 23.77 -8.36 -18.03
CA GLN A 89 24.09 -7.43 -16.94
C GLN A 89 24.24 -8.15 -15.59
N THR A 90 23.32 -9.08 -15.27
CA THR A 90 23.43 -9.88 -14.03
C THR A 90 24.68 -10.73 -14.01
N VAL A 91 25.00 -11.38 -15.14
CA VAL A 91 26.19 -12.24 -15.25
C VAL A 91 27.47 -11.40 -15.10
N LEU A 92 27.52 -10.21 -15.72
CA LEU A 92 28.63 -9.29 -15.55
C LEU A 92 28.78 -8.84 -14.10
N LEU A 93 27.68 -8.46 -13.43
CA LEU A 93 27.68 -8.06 -12.04
C LEU A 93 28.22 -9.17 -11.14
N LEU A 94 27.71 -10.39 -11.30
CA LEU A 94 28.18 -11.54 -10.52
C LEU A 94 29.68 -11.79 -10.72
N HIS A 95 30.18 -11.64 -11.95
CA HIS A 95 31.59 -11.81 -12.24
C HIS A 95 32.47 -10.72 -11.61
N VAL A 96 32.00 -9.46 -11.61
CA VAL A 96 32.70 -8.32 -10.99
C VAL A 96 32.71 -8.46 -9.47
N GLU A 97 31.57 -8.78 -8.87
CA GLU A 97 31.43 -8.98 -7.41
C GLU A 97 32.23 -10.20 -6.90
N GLN A 98 32.37 -11.25 -7.73
CA GLN A 98 33.24 -12.39 -7.39
C GLN A 98 34.72 -12.02 -7.35
N LYS A 99 35.16 -11.07 -8.14
CA LYS A 99 36.56 -10.58 -8.16
C LYS A 99 36.86 -9.55 -7.09
N ALA A 100 35.83 -8.83 -6.60
CA ALA A 100 36.01 -7.81 -5.59
C ALA A 100 36.31 -8.46 -4.22
N GLU A 101 37.43 -8.08 -3.62
CA GLU A 101 37.75 -8.41 -2.23
C GLU A 101 36.95 -7.50 -1.30
N THR A 102 35.71 -7.91 -1.00
CA THR A 102 34.82 -7.13 -0.12
C THR A 102 34.70 -7.81 1.24
N ALA A 103 34.65 -6.97 2.31
CA ALA A 103 34.33 -7.42 3.64
C ALA A 103 32.96 -8.16 3.65
N PHE A 104 32.83 -9.19 4.47
CA PHE A 104 31.61 -10.00 4.59
C PHE A 104 31.19 -10.78 3.33
N ARG A 105 32.13 -11.19 2.49
CA ARG A 105 31.87 -12.01 1.30
C ARG A 105 31.14 -13.33 1.62
N PHE A 106 31.30 -13.84 2.83
CA PHE A 106 30.63 -15.05 3.30
C PHE A 106 29.08 -14.88 3.45
N LEU A 107 28.58 -13.62 3.55
CA LEU A 107 27.15 -13.37 3.65
C LEU A 107 26.43 -13.41 2.29
N GLY A 108 27.17 -13.41 1.17
CA GLY A 108 26.51 -13.53 -0.14
C GLY A 108 27.32 -12.97 -1.30
N PRO A 109 26.96 -13.41 -2.54
CA PRO A 109 27.71 -13.07 -3.75
C PRO A 109 27.51 -11.62 -4.21
N VAL A 110 26.38 -10.99 -3.86
CA VAL A 110 26.02 -9.64 -4.29
C VAL A 110 25.92 -8.70 -3.08
N SER A 111 26.32 -7.45 -3.28
CA SER A 111 26.30 -6.39 -2.26
C SER A 111 24.91 -6.22 -1.62
N LEU A 112 23.82 -6.28 -2.40
CA LEU A 112 22.46 -6.22 -1.89
C LEU A 112 22.15 -7.31 -0.87
N ILE A 113 22.48 -8.58 -1.18
CA ILE A 113 22.23 -9.70 -0.25
C ILE A 113 22.99 -9.49 1.05
N ARG A 114 24.24 -9.05 1.00
CA ARG A 114 25.03 -8.78 2.20
C ARG A 114 24.39 -7.72 3.10
N GLN A 115 23.87 -6.65 2.49
CA GLN A 115 23.18 -5.59 3.22
C GLN A 115 21.86 -6.08 3.84
N LEU A 116 21.05 -6.84 3.08
CA LEU A 116 19.80 -7.42 3.58
C LEU A 116 20.04 -8.46 4.68
N MET A 117 21.08 -9.29 4.55
CA MET A 117 21.49 -10.23 5.62
C MET A 117 21.90 -9.49 6.88
N LEU A 118 22.65 -8.40 6.74
CA LEU A 118 23.02 -7.55 7.89
C LEU A 118 21.78 -6.95 8.56
N ALA A 119 20.83 -6.41 7.76
CA ALA A 119 19.57 -5.90 8.26
C ALA A 119 18.75 -6.97 9.00
N ALA A 120 18.71 -8.20 8.46
CA ALA A 120 18.07 -9.34 9.11
C ALA A 120 18.70 -9.68 10.47
N VAL A 121 20.04 -9.73 10.52
CA VAL A 121 20.78 -10.00 11.77
C VAL A 121 20.53 -8.89 12.79
N ILE A 122 20.54 -7.62 12.37
CA ILE A 122 20.24 -6.48 13.25
C ILE A 122 18.81 -6.60 13.80
N SER A 123 17.83 -6.89 12.94
CA SER A 123 16.43 -7.08 13.36
C SER A 123 16.29 -8.24 14.34
N LEU A 124 17.01 -9.35 14.12
CA LEU A 124 17.03 -10.49 15.02
C LEU A 124 17.65 -10.13 16.38
N LEU A 125 18.76 -9.39 16.38
CA LEU A 125 19.40 -8.93 17.62
C LEU A 125 18.51 -7.99 18.42
N ILE A 126 17.84 -7.04 17.76
CA ILE A 126 16.87 -6.15 18.40
C ILE A 126 15.74 -6.98 19.02
N PHE A 127 15.13 -7.86 18.24
CA PHE A 127 14.03 -8.71 18.68
C PHE A 127 14.41 -9.57 19.89
N THR A 128 15.53 -10.30 19.82
CA THR A 128 15.96 -11.22 20.89
C THR A 128 16.45 -10.47 22.12
N SER A 129 17.16 -9.34 21.97
CA SER A 129 17.63 -8.52 23.09
C SER A 129 16.46 -7.92 23.88
N LEU A 130 15.45 -7.43 23.18
CA LEU A 130 14.26 -6.87 23.83
C LEU A 130 13.39 -7.96 24.42
N MET A 131 13.27 -9.12 23.79
CA MET A 131 12.56 -10.28 24.36
C MET A 131 13.18 -10.77 25.66
N ALA A 132 14.48 -10.65 25.83
CA ALA A 132 15.19 -10.98 27.07
C ALA A 132 15.14 -9.84 28.11
N SER A 133 14.57 -8.69 27.78
CA SER A 133 14.50 -7.52 28.65
C SER A 133 13.34 -7.61 29.62
N PRO A 134 13.47 -7.08 30.86
CA PRO A 134 12.38 -7.03 31.84
C PRO A 134 11.23 -6.10 31.43
N PHE A 135 11.41 -5.30 30.38
CA PHE A 135 10.36 -4.44 29.81
C PHE A 135 9.32 -5.21 29.00
N ILE A 136 9.65 -6.44 28.56
CA ILE A 136 8.78 -7.27 27.73
C ILE A 136 8.46 -8.56 28.48
N ASP A 137 7.21 -8.62 28.99
CA ASP A 137 6.62 -9.80 29.62
C ASP A 137 5.30 -10.12 28.91
N GLY A 138 4.89 -11.37 28.91
CA GLY A 138 3.64 -11.82 28.26
C GLY A 138 2.40 -11.05 28.72
N ALA A 139 2.34 -10.71 30.01
CA ALA A 139 1.27 -9.90 30.57
C ALA A 139 1.31 -8.43 30.07
N LYS A 140 2.49 -7.89 29.84
CA LYS A 140 2.70 -6.52 29.35
C LYS A 140 2.47 -6.41 27.85
N LEU A 141 2.76 -7.46 27.10
CA LEU A 141 2.51 -7.52 25.65
C LEU A 141 1.01 -7.56 25.33
N ALA A 142 0.18 -8.08 26.27
CA ALA A 142 -1.26 -8.09 26.12
C ALA A 142 -1.91 -6.70 26.34
N GLN A 143 -1.19 -5.75 26.96
CA GLN A 143 -1.66 -4.38 27.15
C GLN A 143 -1.43 -3.53 25.92
N ASP A 144 -2.22 -2.46 25.77
CA ASP A 144 -2.03 -1.53 24.65
C ASP A 144 -0.67 -0.86 24.72
N VAL A 145 0.02 -0.88 23.57
CA VAL A 145 1.37 -0.29 23.43
C VAL A 145 1.36 1.20 23.74
N LEU A 146 0.27 1.88 23.37
CA LEU A 146 0.08 3.32 23.57
C LEU A 146 -0.28 3.68 25.03
N ALA A 147 -0.64 2.69 25.86
CA ALA A 147 -0.94 2.91 27.27
C ALA A 147 0.31 2.85 28.17
N ALA A 148 1.46 2.43 27.63
CA ALA A 148 2.73 2.43 28.35
C ALA A 148 3.41 3.79 28.22
N ASP A 149 4.15 4.19 29.26
CA ASP A 149 4.83 5.49 29.31
C ASP A 149 6.35 5.38 29.13
N GLY A 150 6.92 6.40 28.46
CA GLY A 150 8.36 6.64 28.38
C GLY A 150 9.18 5.51 27.75
N ILE A 151 10.18 5.00 28.48
CA ILE A 151 11.15 4.00 28.01
C ILE A 151 10.47 2.65 27.72
N GLU A 152 9.44 2.28 28.48
CA GLU A 152 8.74 1.01 28.27
C GLU A 152 7.95 1.02 26.95
N GLN A 153 7.29 2.11 26.62
CA GLN A 153 6.61 2.27 25.34
C GLN A 153 7.59 2.17 24.17
N LEU A 154 8.74 2.84 24.29
CA LEU A 154 9.79 2.80 23.28
C LEU A 154 10.34 1.38 23.09
N ALA A 155 10.62 0.65 24.18
CA ALA A 155 11.08 -0.72 24.13
C ALA A 155 10.08 -1.65 23.42
N ARG A 156 8.78 -1.51 23.70
CA ARG A 156 7.72 -2.27 23.02
C ARG A 156 7.65 -1.94 21.53
N LEU A 157 7.75 -0.66 21.15
CA LEU A 157 7.77 -0.25 19.74
C LEU A 157 8.98 -0.86 19.01
N PHE A 158 10.18 -0.77 19.58
CA PHE A 158 11.37 -1.37 18.98
C PHE A 158 11.29 -2.90 18.90
N PHE A 159 10.62 -3.54 19.84
CA PHE A 159 10.36 -4.97 19.80
C PHE A 159 9.50 -5.34 18.58
N TYR A 160 8.38 -4.61 18.33
CA TYR A 160 7.54 -4.85 17.15
C TYR A 160 8.23 -4.46 15.85
N ILE A 161 9.07 -3.41 15.85
CA ILE A 161 9.91 -3.06 14.69
C ILE A 161 10.90 -4.18 14.38
N GLY A 162 11.54 -4.74 15.42
CA GLY A 162 12.42 -5.91 15.27
C GLY A 162 11.69 -7.12 14.70
N ALA A 163 10.50 -7.43 15.22
CA ALA A 163 9.65 -8.52 14.73
C ALA A 163 9.22 -8.30 13.27
N ALA A 164 8.75 -7.11 12.93
CA ALA A 164 8.37 -6.74 11.57
C ALA A 164 9.58 -6.76 10.61
N GLY A 165 10.74 -6.30 11.09
CA GLY A 165 12.01 -6.34 10.35
C GLY A 165 12.46 -7.76 10.02
N LEU A 166 12.23 -8.73 10.92
CA LEU A 166 12.48 -10.15 10.62
C LEU A 166 11.60 -10.65 9.47
N GLY A 167 10.28 -10.36 9.52
CA GLY A 167 9.38 -10.73 8.44
C GLY A 167 9.75 -10.09 7.11
N ALA A 168 10.02 -8.78 7.11
CA ALA A 168 10.41 -8.02 5.92
C ALA A 168 11.75 -8.49 5.34
N SER A 169 12.74 -8.77 6.18
CA SER A 169 14.04 -9.27 5.73
C SER A 169 13.94 -10.67 5.12
N PHE A 170 13.11 -11.55 5.67
CA PHE A 170 12.88 -12.88 5.11
C PHE A 170 12.33 -12.77 3.68
N THR A 171 11.30 -11.98 3.46
CA THR A 171 10.72 -11.77 2.11
C THR A 171 11.71 -11.13 1.15
N ALA A 172 12.44 -10.10 1.59
CA ALA A 172 13.41 -9.42 0.76
C ALA A 172 14.57 -10.33 0.35
N LEU A 173 15.10 -11.12 1.30
CA LEU A 173 16.16 -12.09 1.04
C LEU A 173 15.71 -13.23 0.15
N TYR A 174 14.51 -13.78 0.39
CA TYR A 174 13.97 -14.85 -0.43
C TYR A 174 13.80 -14.40 -1.88
N THR A 175 13.18 -13.24 -2.08
CA THR A 175 12.98 -12.67 -3.41
C THR A 175 14.30 -12.33 -4.11
N ALA A 176 15.25 -11.69 -3.40
CA ALA A 176 16.55 -11.35 -3.96
C ALA A 176 17.34 -12.62 -4.35
N ASN A 177 17.32 -13.64 -3.49
CA ASN A 177 17.98 -14.92 -3.77
C ASN A 177 17.37 -15.64 -4.98
N GLU A 178 16.06 -15.60 -5.13
CA GLU A 178 15.36 -16.16 -6.30
C GLU A 178 15.82 -15.52 -7.61
N TYR A 179 15.81 -14.17 -7.68
CA TYR A 179 16.26 -13.45 -8.88
C TYR A 179 17.73 -13.66 -9.19
N ILE A 180 18.59 -13.71 -8.17
CA ILE A 180 20.03 -13.93 -8.35
C ILE A 180 20.30 -15.37 -8.79
N SER A 181 19.63 -16.37 -8.22
CA SER A 181 19.80 -17.78 -8.60
C SER A 181 19.34 -18.07 -10.02
N LYS A 182 18.28 -17.36 -10.49
CA LYS A 182 17.82 -17.39 -11.88
C LYS A 182 18.68 -16.57 -12.83
N GLY A 183 19.56 -15.70 -12.31
CA GLY A 183 20.38 -14.80 -13.12
C GLY A 183 19.60 -13.63 -13.73
N THR A 184 18.43 -13.31 -13.19
CA THR A 184 17.54 -12.25 -13.68
C THR A 184 17.58 -10.99 -12.80
N TYR A 185 18.51 -10.91 -11.86
CA TYR A 185 18.70 -9.77 -10.99
C TYR A 185 19.22 -8.57 -11.78
N ASP A 186 18.52 -7.43 -11.72
CA ASP A 186 18.96 -6.17 -12.30
C ASP A 186 19.38 -5.20 -11.17
N PRO A 187 20.64 -4.72 -11.18
CA PRO A 187 21.15 -3.76 -10.21
C PRO A 187 20.36 -2.43 -10.15
N CYS A 188 19.73 -2.04 -11.25
CA CYS A 188 18.92 -0.81 -11.31
C CYS A 188 17.75 -0.83 -10.33
N TYR A 189 17.24 -2.03 -10.01
CA TYR A 189 16.13 -2.21 -9.06
C TYR A 189 16.58 -2.42 -7.61
N GLN A 190 17.85 -2.22 -7.27
CA GLN A 190 18.35 -2.40 -5.91
C GLN A 190 17.57 -1.58 -4.88
N SER A 191 17.20 -0.34 -5.20
CA SER A 191 16.39 0.52 -4.35
C SER A 191 14.99 -0.05 -4.04
N SER A 192 14.41 -0.79 -4.99
CA SER A 192 13.07 -1.40 -4.82
C SER A 192 13.05 -2.44 -3.69
N TYR A 193 14.14 -3.18 -3.47
CA TYR A 193 14.22 -4.14 -2.36
C TYR A 193 14.24 -3.44 -1.00
N TRP A 194 14.92 -2.28 -0.91
CA TRP A 194 14.93 -1.47 0.32
C TRP A 194 13.58 -0.81 0.58
N ILE A 195 12.90 -0.34 -0.46
CA ILE A 195 11.53 0.19 -0.34
C ILE A 195 10.59 -0.88 0.19
N ARG A 196 10.63 -2.09 -0.39
CA ARG A 196 9.80 -3.23 0.08
C ARG A 196 10.12 -3.62 1.52
N PHE A 197 11.39 -3.62 1.90
CA PHE A 197 11.82 -3.89 3.26
C PHE A 197 11.25 -2.86 4.26
N LEU A 198 11.36 -1.57 3.95
CA LEU A 198 10.79 -0.49 4.77
C LEU A 198 9.27 -0.56 4.85
N LEU A 199 8.59 -0.78 3.71
CA LEU A 199 7.13 -0.95 3.68
C LEU A 199 6.69 -2.15 4.51
N GLY A 200 7.43 -3.24 4.48
CA GLY A 200 7.18 -4.41 5.33
C GLY A 200 7.27 -4.07 6.83
N ILE A 201 8.31 -3.33 7.25
CA ILE A 201 8.44 -2.90 8.65
C ILE A 201 7.25 -2.03 9.07
N ILE A 202 6.90 -1.04 8.24
CA ILE A 202 5.76 -0.15 8.51
C ILE A 202 4.46 -0.95 8.58
N ALA A 203 4.22 -1.84 7.62
CA ALA A 203 3.04 -2.68 7.55
C ALA A 203 2.91 -3.59 8.78
N GLY A 204 4.00 -4.25 9.19
CA GLY A 204 4.03 -5.12 10.37
C GLY A 204 3.79 -4.36 11.66
N LEU A 205 4.41 -3.18 11.81
CA LEU A 205 4.20 -2.32 12.97
C LEU A 205 2.73 -1.86 13.05
N LEU A 206 2.18 -1.34 11.95
CA LEU A 206 0.80 -0.87 11.92
C LEU A 206 -0.19 -2.01 12.17
N LEU A 207 0.03 -3.19 11.60
CA LEU A 207 -0.83 -4.34 11.80
C LEU A 207 -0.84 -4.78 13.27
N SER A 208 0.34 -4.77 13.93
CA SER A 208 0.44 -5.11 15.35
C SER A 208 -0.22 -4.09 16.29
N LEU A 209 -0.31 -2.80 15.87
CA LEU A 209 -0.95 -1.74 16.65
C LEU A 209 -2.46 -1.66 16.43
N LEU A 210 -2.92 -1.90 15.18
CA LEU A 210 -4.33 -1.74 14.80
C LEU A 210 -5.20 -2.92 15.26
N ILE A 211 -4.65 -4.12 15.34
CA ILE A 211 -5.42 -5.30 15.72
C ILE A 211 -5.36 -5.47 17.22
N SER A 212 -6.52 -5.34 17.85
CA SER A 212 -6.67 -5.63 19.28
C SER A 212 -6.59 -7.14 19.54
N GLU A 213 -5.83 -7.54 20.54
CA GLU A 213 -5.65 -8.93 20.94
C GLU A 213 -6.99 -9.60 21.34
N GLN A 214 -7.92 -8.82 21.90
CA GLN A 214 -9.24 -9.30 22.31
C GLN A 214 -10.09 -9.82 21.14
N SER A 215 -9.89 -9.30 19.93
CA SER A 215 -10.65 -9.69 18.76
C SER A 215 -10.26 -11.08 18.21
N MET A 216 -9.06 -11.56 18.52
CA MET A 216 -8.54 -12.85 18.02
C MET A 216 -8.57 -13.97 19.06
N MET A 217 -8.92 -13.66 20.32
CA MET A 217 -8.85 -14.62 21.42
C MET A 217 -10.11 -15.47 21.59
N ASN A 218 -11.19 -15.20 20.87
CA ASN A 218 -12.45 -15.96 21.03
C ASN A 218 -12.32 -17.45 20.69
N ASP A 219 -11.26 -17.88 20.00
CA ASP A 219 -11.08 -19.27 19.59
C ASP A 219 -10.01 -20.06 20.39
N GLY A 220 -9.44 -19.48 21.44
CA GLY A 220 -8.57 -20.20 22.39
C GLY A 220 -7.26 -20.75 21.84
N MET A 221 -6.88 -20.45 20.58
CA MET A 221 -5.78 -21.09 19.88
C MET A 221 -4.40 -20.45 20.15
N LEU A 222 -4.35 -19.22 20.61
CA LEU A 222 -3.10 -18.48 20.83
C LEU A 222 -3.01 -17.92 22.27
N SER A 223 -1.83 -18.08 22.87
CA SER A 223 -1.54 -17.53 24.19
C SER A 223 -1.53 -16.00 24.18
N LYS A 224 -2.00 -15.39 25.28
CA LYS A 224 -1.95 -13.94 25.49
C LYS A 224 -0.52 -13.42 25.29
N GLY A 225 -0.36 -12.34 24.54
CA GLY A 225 0.92 -11.69 24.31
C GLY A 225 1.69 -12.17 23.06
N ILE A 226 1.30 -13.28 22.39
CA ILE A 226 1.98 -13.79 21.19
C ILE A 226 1.36 -13.23 19.90
N VAL A 227 0.08 -12.86 19.95
CA VAL A 227 -0.67 -12.43 18.74
C VAL A 227 -0.04 -11.21 18.07
N ARG A 228 0.26 -10.17 18.83
CA ARG A 228 0.85 -8.91 18.29
C ARG A 228 2.23 -9.11 17.68
N PRO A 229 3.21 -9.79 18.32
CA PRO A 229 4.48 -10.09 17.67
C PRO A 229 4.32 -10.93 16.40
N LEU A 230 3.41 -11.89 16.41
CA LEU A 230 3.12 -12.72 15.24
C LEU A 230 2.56 -11.87 14.10
N LEU A 231 1.63 -10.96 14.39
CA LEU A 231 1.09 -10.01 13.41
C LEU A 231 2.15 -9.05 12.87
N ALA A 232 3.08 -8.60 13.72
CA ALA A 232 4.22 -7.80 13.27
C ALA A 232 5.10 -8.57 12.27
N ILE A 233 5.44 -9.84 12.57
CA ILE A 233 6.23 -10.70 11.66
C ILE A 233 5.45 -10.95 10.35
N LEU A 234 4.16 -11.30 10.43
CA LEU A 234 3.33 -11.58 9.25
C LEU A 234 3.13 -10.34 8.38
N GLY A 235 2.87 -9.19 8.99
CA GLY A 235 2.76 -7.92 8.25
C GLY A 235 4.08 -7.52 7.60
N GLY A 236 5.21 -7.77 8.28
CA GLY A 236 6.55 -7.59 7.71
C GLY A 236 6.84 -8.56 6.55
N PHE A 237 6.41 -9.80 6.68
CA PHE A 237 6.55 -10.82 5.65
C PHE A 237 5.71 -10.52 4.40
N SER A 238 4.52 -9.99 4.56
CA SER A 238 3.59 -9.74 3.46
C SER A 238 2.98 -8.34 3.54
N ALA A 239 3.58 -7.38 2.85
CA ALA A 239 3.00 -6.05 2.67
C ALA A 239 1.64 -6.09 1.95
N ASP A 240 1.39 -7.09 1.10
CA ASP A 240 0.13 -7.30 0.40
C ASP A 240 -1.01 -7.64 1.37
N LEU A 241 -0.72 -8.38 2.45
CA LEU A 241 -1.66 -8.63 3.54
C LEU A 241 -2.14 -7.32 4.18
N PHE A 242 -1.20 -6.42 4.48
CA PHE A 242 -1.52 -5.12 5.05
C PHE A 242 -2.31 -4.25 4.08
N TYR A 243 -1.95 -4.24 2.80
CA TYR A 243 -2.71 -3.54 1.77
C TYR A 243 -4.16 -4.05 1.66
N THR A 244 -4.34 -5.37 1.67
CA THR A 244 -5.67 -5.99 1.65
C THR A 244 -6.49 -5.62 2.89
N PHE A 245 -5.85 -5.58 4.07
CA PHE A 245 -6.47 -5.16 5.32
C PHE A 245 -6.90 -3.68 5.26
N LEU A 246 -6.02 -2.78 4.79
CA LEU A 246 -6.35 -1.36 4.62
C LEU A 246 -7.52 -1.15 3.64
N ASN A 247 -7.53 -1.85 2.53
CA ASN A 247 -8.64 -1.76 1.56
C ASN A 247 -9.96 -2.16 2.20
N ARG A 248 -9.99 -3.25 2.97
CA ARG A 248 -11.20 -3.65 3.70
C ARG A 248 -11.62 -2.61 4.74
N MET A 249 -10.68 -2.00 5.45
CA MET A 249 -11.00 -0.90 6.37
C MET A 249 -11.61 0.29 5.62
N VAL A 250 -11.02 0.71 4.51
CA VAL A 250 -11.55 1.80 3.68
C VAL A 250 -12.96 1.49 3.17
N GLU A 251 -13.21 0.28 2.70
CA GLU A 251 -14.54 -0.17 2.27
C GLU A 251 -15.55 -0.14 3.43
N THR A 252 -15.14 -0.59 4.62
CA THR A 252 -15.98 -0.54 5.83
C THR A 252 -16.29 0.90 6.20
N PHE A 253 -15.32 1.79 6.22
CA PHE A 253 -15.57 3.22 6.46
C PHE A 253 -16.50 3.83 5.40
N LYS A 254 -16.26 3.54 4.12
CA LYS A 254 -17.10 4.02 3.03
C LYS A 254 -18.55 3.55 3.21
N SER A 255 -18.78 2.28 3.53
CA SER A 255 -20.11 1.73 3.79
C SER A 255 -20.80 2.40 4.99
N LEU A 256 -20.06 2.73 6.05
CA LEU A 256 -20.60 3.47 7.20
C LEU A 256 -21.05 4.88 6.82
N PHE A 257 -20.29 5.60 6.00
CA PHE A 257 -20.66 6.94 5.52
C PHE A 257 -21.83 6.89 4.55
N GLU A 258 -21.86 5.92 3.63
CA GLU A 258 -22.98 5.73 2.68
C GLU A 258 -24.27 5.36 3.42
N THR A 259 -24.20 4.45 4.40
CA THR A 259 -25.34 4.06 5.24
C THR A 259 -25.87 5.24 6.05
N ASN A 260 -24.98 6.06 6.64
CA ASN A 260 -25.39 7.25 7.38
C ASN A 260 -26.03 8.31 6.46
N ALA A 261 -25.50 8.50 5.26
CA ALA A 261 -26.08 9.43 4.28
C ALA A 261 -27.48 8.97 3.81
N GLN A 262 -27.66 7.68 3.56
CA GLN A 262 -28.95 7.08 3.22
C GLN A 262 -29.96 7.19 4.38
N ASN A 263 -29.54 6.89 5.60
CA ASN A 263 -30.38 7.02 6.79
C ASN A 263 -30.83 8.48 7.03
N MET A 264 -29.95 9.46 6.78
CA MET A 264 -30.32 10.88 6.84
C MET A 264 -31.30 11.28 5.75
N LEU A 265 -31.15 10.77 4.51
CA LEU A 265 -32.09 11.02 3.42
C LEU A 265 -33.47 10.39 3.72
N ASP A 266 -33.50 9.17 4.21
CA ASP A 266 -34.74 8.48 4.61
C ASP A 266 -35.44 9.16 5.79
N ALA A 267 -34.67 9.63 6.76
CA ALA A 267 -35.21 10.40 7.87
C ALA A 267 -35.83 11.74 7.40
N LYS A 268 -35.16 12.43 6.47
CA LYS A 268 -35.65 13.66 5.89
C LYS A 268 -36.89 13.44 5.00
N ALA A 269 -36.95 12.37 4.24
CA ALA A 269 -38.12 11.98 3.47
C ALA A 269 -39.31 11.65 4.38
N LYS A 270 -39.13 10.90 5.46
CA LYS A 270 -40.17 10.63 6.47
C LYS A 270 -40.65 11.88 7.16
N LEU A 271 -39.78 12.83 7.47
CA LEU A 271 -40.13 14.10 8.09
C LEU A 271 -41.02 14.93 7.12
N SER A 272 -40.64 15.00 5.84
CA SER A 272 -41.45 15.73 4.83
C SER A 272 -42.82 15.09 4.60
N GLU A 273 -42.91 13.74 4.68
CA GLU A 273 -44.19 13.02 4.57
C GLU A 273 -45.08 13.28 5.80
N LEU A 274 -44.50 13.33 7.00
CA LEU A 274 -45.24 13.65 8.23
C LEU A 274 -45.76 15.13 8.21
N GLU A 275 -44.92 16.05 7.73
CA GLU A 275 -45.34 17.46 7.57
C GLU A 275 -46.48 17.62 6.53
N ALA A 276 -46.42 16.89 5.43
CA ALA A 276 -47.46 16.88 4.40
C ALA A 276 -48.79 16.30 4.98
N LYS A 277 -48.71 15.19 5.74
CA LYS A 277 -49.87 14.60 6.43
C LYS A 277 -50.47 15.55 7.47
N ALA A 278 -49.64 16.24 8.24
CA ALA A 278 -50.08 17.21 9.23
C ALA A 278 -50.82 18.40 8.57
N LYS A 279 -50.26 18.94 7.46
CA LYS A 279 -50.92 19.99 6.69
C LYS A 279 -52.23 19.51 6.08
N PHE A 280 -52.29 18.28 5.57
CA PHE A 280 -53.52 17.73 5.01
C PHE A 280 -54.60 17.58 6.08
N SER A 281 -54.27 17.07 7.27
CA SER A 281 -55.19 16.95 8.40
C SER A 281 -55.68 18.31 8.91
N GLU A 282 -54.82 19.34 8.87
CA GLU A 282 -55.19 20.70 9.24
C GLU A 282 -56.19 21.32 8.21
N LEU A 283 -55.97 21.10 6.93
CA LEU A 283 -56.85 21.49 5.86
C LEU A 283 -58.21 20.79 5.95
N GLU A 284 -58.23 19.49 6.23
CA GLU A 284 -59.45 18.72 6.44
C GLU A 284 -60.25 19.22 7.67
N ALA A 285 -59.56 19.54 8.75
CA ALA A 285 -60.18 20.11 9.98
C ALA A 285 -60.75 21.51 9.70
N LYS A 286 -60.07 22.34 8.89
CA LYS A 286 -60.58 23.65 8.46
C LYS A 286 -61.81 23.51 7.54
N ALA A 287 -61.79 22.58 6.59
CA ALA A 287 -62.92 22.27 5.70
C ALA A 287 -64.15 21.83 6.51
N LYS A 288 -63.95 20.92 7.48
CA LYS A 288 -65.04 20.41 8.36
C LYS A 288 -65.63 21.50 9.24
N ARG A 289 -64.81 22.46 9.71
CA ARG A 289 -65.30 23.64 10.46
C ARG A 289 -66.17 24.53 9.60
N SER A 290 -65.71 24.82 8.33
CA SER A 290 -66.50 25.65 7.41
C SER A 290 -67.81 24.97 7.04
N GLU A 291 -67.85 23.65 6.90
CA GLU A 291 -69.07 22.89 6.62
C GLU A 291 -70.06 22.95 7.81
N LEU A 292 -69.62 22.83 9.05
CA LEU A 292 -70.40 23.02 10.25
C LEU A 292 -70.94 24.44 10.38
N GLU A 293 -70.18 25.46 10.01
CA GLU A 293 -70.65 26.86 10.04
C GLU A 293 -71.70 27.07 9.00
N VAL A 294 -71.56 26.53 7.78
CA VAL A 294 -72.58 26.59 6.75
C VAL A 294 -73.84 25.84 7.19
N GLU A 295 -73.75 24.66 7.83
CA GLU A 295 -74.90 23.95 8.35
C GLU A 295 -75.66 24.74 9.44
N ARG A 296 -74.89 25.45 10.32
CA ARG A 296 -75.48 26.36 11.29
C ARG A 296 -76.25 27.53 10.65
N LEU A 297 -75.68 28.11 9.63
CA LEU A 297 -76.33 29.16 8.86
C LEU A 297 -77.68 28.70 8.19
N VAL A 298 -77.62 27.51 7.55
CA VAL A 298 -78.84 26.92 6.96
C VAL A 298 -79.88 26.61 8.01
N LYS A 299 -79.55 26.16 9.20
CA LYS A 299 -80.51 25.95 10.31
C LYS A 299 -81.08 27.23 10.83
N LEU A 300 -80.28 28.30 10.92
CA LEU A 300 -80.79 29.66 11.30
C LEU A 300 -81.74 30.24 10.27
N MET A 301 -81.52 29.94 8.99
CA MET A 301 -82.44 30.42 7.88
C MET A 301 -83.74 29.60 7.82
N GLN A 302 -83.80 28.41 8.35
CA GLN A 302 -84.98 27.55 8.33
C GLN A 302 -85.95 27.75 9.55
N GLN A 303 -85.55 28.52 10.56
CA GLN A 303 -86.40 28.79 11.71
C GLN A 303 -87.51 29.84 11.33
N PRO A 304 -88.78 29.52 11.53
CA PRO A 304 -89.86 30.45 11.25
C PRO A 304 -89.78 31.62 12.20
N SER A 305 -89.60 32.83 11.66
CA SER A 305 -89.43 34.03 12.49
C SER A 305 -90.70 34.85 12.61
N GLY A 306 -90.96 35.34 13.82
CA GLY A 306 -91.92 36.43 14.07
C GLY A 306 -91.19 37.78 13.92
N ALA A 307 -91.86 38.81 13.61
CA ALA A 307 -91.34 40.10 13.11
C ALA A 307 -90.32 40.88 13.98
N GLU A 308 -90.08 40.45 15.26
CA GLU A 308 -89.05 41.05 16.12
C GLU A 308 -87.72 40.25 16.13
N ALA A 309 -87.75 39.02 15.62
CA ALA A 309 -86.54 38.09 15.59
C ALA A 309 -85.70 38.39 14.33
N ASP A 310 -86.22 39.03 13.31
CA ASP A 310 -85.54 39.25 12.02
C ASP A 310 -84.25 40.09 12.16
N LEU A 311 -84.28 41.12 13.01
CA LEU A 311 -83.09 42.02 13.14
C LEU A 311 -81.91 41.36 13.85
N ALA A 312 -82.19 40.50 14.86
CA ALA A 312 -81.14 39.73 15.57
C ALA A 312 -80.55 38.61 14.73
N GLN A 313 -81.41 37.92 13.95
CA GLN A 313 -80.98 36.88 13.01
C GLN A 313 -80.11 37.45 11.86
N VAL A 314 -80.52 38.60 11.25
CA VAL A 314 -79.72 39.24 10.24
C VAL A 314 -78.34 39.67 10.77
N LYS A 315 -78.28 40.13 12.00
CA LYS A 315 -76.99 40.46 12.66
C LYS A 315 -76.10 39.25 12.91
N GLN A 316 -76.68 38.15 13.36
CA GLN A 316 -75.94 36.87 13.55
C GLN A 316 -75.44 36.28 12.20
N ILE A 317 -76.27 36.32 11.15
CA ILE A 317 -75.88 35.87 9.78
C ILE A 317 -74.75 36.74 9.25
N LYS A 318 -74.80 38.04 9.48
CA LYS A 318 -73.74 38.96 9.05
C LYS A 318 -72.44 38.77 9.73
N ASP A 319 -72.47 38.47 11.07
CA ASP A 319 -71.25 38.15 11.87
C ASP A 319 -70.60 36.80 11.45
N VAL A 320 -71.44 35.80 11.17
CA VAL A 320 -70.93 34.49 10.72
C VAL A 320 -70.37 34.56 9.29
N LEU A 321 -71.02 35.29 8.39
CA LEU A 321 -70.53 35.56 7.04
C LEU A 321 -69.22 36.36 7.04
N GLY A 322 -69.12 37.36 7.95
CA GLY A 322 -67.88 38.09 8.17
C GLY A 322 -66.70 37.21 8.55
N ASN A 323 -66.94 36.27 9.47
CA ASN A 323 -65.91 35.28 9.94
C ASN A 323 -65.51 34.32 8.80
N ILE A 324 -66.46 33.88 7.96
CA ILE A 324 -66.17 32.99 6.82
C ILE A 324 -65.33 33.72 5.74
N ILE A 325 -65.66 35.01 5.47
CA ILE A 325 -64.88 35.81 4.51
C ILE A 325 -63.48 36.09 5.03
N GLN A 326 -63.30 36.41 6.31
CA GLN A 326 -61.97 36.57 6.91
C GLN A 326 -61.16 35.27 6.90
N ALA A 327 -61.75 34.12 7.21
CA ALA A 327 -61.09 32.83 7.12
C ALA A 327 -60.65 32.49 5.69
N LYS A 328 -61.40 32.91 4.68
CA LYS A 328 -61.08 32.69 3.26
C LYS A 328 -60.00 33.65 2.74
N GLN A 329 -59.79 34.81 3.36
CA GLN A 329 -58.73 35.76 3.01
C GLN A 329 -57.41 35.42 3.71
N ALA A 330 -57.42 34.62 4.77
CA ALA A 330 -56.24 34.19 5.53
C ALA A 330 -55.71 32.82 5.07
N SER A 331 -56.31 32.18 4.12
CA SER A 331 -55.92 30.91 3.48
C SER A 331 -55.31 31.16 2.10
#